data_a60184cdcc1a1ef82408d054f1405c87
#
_entry.id   a60184cdcc1a1ef82408d054f1405c87
#
_cell.length_a   1.000
_cell.length_b   1.000
_cell.length_c   1.000
_cell.angle_alpha   90.00
_cell.angle_beta   90.00
_cell.angle_gamma   90.00
#
_symmetry.space_group_name_H-M   'P 1'
#
loop_
_entity.id
_entity.type
_entity.pdbx_description
1 polymer ?
#
loop_
_entity_poly.entity_id
_entity_poly.type
_entity_poly.pdbx_seq_one_letter_code
_entity_poly.pdbx_strand_id
1 'polypeptide(L)'
;MNNTLMKEMLSRYGKLTLSGIHTFIPNKEPKEYLYDLMHDYPDRGGKGFRPGLCIATCKAFGGSVKDAEFSAITLELLHNAFLIHDDVEDESFNRRNKPTMHQLTNKAIAINVGDAMNALGLYPLFQNKYRLGEKLSEIIFLEIQNLVTESTEGQAMELGWRLENRIDLTEADYFRMILKKTCWYTCMHPIRIGALIGTKGYIDKKKFNRLGYFMGAAFQIQDDVLNLVANEEEYGKEIGGDILEGKRTLMLIHLMENCTPKEKLFLQNYLSFPILERKQDAAKYILELMHRYNSIEEAKNTSKFLAGAALKEFYTHFSQLPASEDKDFLENIILYMINRNY
;
A
#
# COMPACT_ATOMS: atom_id res chain seq x y z
N MET A 1 -4.31 22.81 5.69
CA MET A 1 -3.56 21.54 5.77
C MET A 1 -2.24 21.78 6.51
N ASN A 2 -1.93 21.04 7.54
CA ASN A 2 -0.67 21.15 8.29
C ASN A 2 0.30 20.01 7.85
N ASN A 3 1.05 20.27 6.76
CA ASN A 3 2.02 19.30 6.24
C ASN A 3 3.14 18.96 7.23
N THR A 4 3.47 19.91 8.12
CA THR A 4 4.50 19.71 9.14
C THR A 4 4.04 18.67 10.16
N LEU A 5 2.85 18.82 10.73
CA LEU A 5 2.26 17.85 11.66
C LEU A 5 2.20 16.45 11.03
N MET A 6 1.71 16.35 9.79
CA MET A 6 1.62 15.06 9.11
C MET A 6 2.99 14.37 8.99
N LYS A 7 4.03 15.10 8.53
CA LYS A 7 5.38 14.55 8.38
C LYS A 7 5.99 14.15 9.72
N GLU A 8 5.82 14.97 10.75
CA GLU A 8 6.30 14.69 12.11
C GLU A 8 5.66 13.44 12.71
N MET A 9 4.34 13.30 12.56
CA MET A 9 3.60 12.14 13.07
C MET A 9 3.98 10.85 12.33
N LEU A 10 4.07 10.90 11.00
CA LEU A 10 4.55 9.76 10.20
C LEU A 10 5.97 9.35 10.61
N SER A 11 6.88 10.32 10.77
CA SER A 11 8.25 10.06 11.22
C SER A 11 8.27 9.45 12.63
N ARG A 12 7.48 10.00 13.58
CA ARG A 12 7.40 9.51 14.95
C ARG A 12 6.92 8.07 15.03
N TYR A 13 5.80 7.76 14.38
CA TYR A 13 5.22 6.42 14.39
C TYR A 13 6.02 5.41 13.55
N GLY A 14 6.59 5.88 12.43
CA GLY A 14 7.49 5.05 11.61
C GLY A 14 8.75 4.65 12.37
N LYS A 15 9.43 5.58 13.06
CA LYS A 15 10.62 5.28 13.87
C LYS A 15 10.32 4.30 15.00
N LEU A 16 9.21 4.50 15.70
CA LEU A 16 8.78 3.59 16.77
C LEU A 16 8.57 2.17 16.22
N THR A 17 7.87 2.06 15.10
CA THR A 17 7.59 0.77 14.47
C THR A 17 8.86 0.09 13.94
N LEU A 18 9.77 0.86 13.32
CA LEU A 18 11.07 0.36 12.87
C LEU A 18 11.90 -0.18 14.03
N SER A 19 12.00 0.56 15.14
CA SER A 19 12.66 0.09 16.34
C SER A 19 12.07 -1.21 16.88
N GLY A 20 10.72 -1.34 16.83
CA GLY A 20 10.03 -2.57 17.18
C GLY A 20 10.36 -3.72 16.25
N ILE A 21 10.40 -3.51 14.93
CA ILE A 21 10.80 -4.53 13.95
C ILE A 21 12.19 -5.07 14.28
N HIS A 22 13.16 -4.19 14.53
CA HIS A 22 14.53 -4.59 14.90
C HIS A 22 14.59 -5.45 16.17
N THR A 23 13.68 -5.21 17.11
CA THR A 23 13.60 -6.00 18.35
C THR A 23 13.09 -7.43 18.11
N PHE A 24 12.25 -7.62 17.08
CA PHE A 24 11.67 -8.93 16.76
C PHE A 24 12.54 -9.77 15.80
N ILE A 25 13.35 -9.14 14.94
CA ILE A 25 14.24 -9.88 14.04
C ILE A 25 15.32 -10.58 14.87
N PRO A 26 15.45 -11.92 14.80
CA PRO A 26 16.42 -12.66 15.59
C PRO A 26 17.87 -12.33 15.18
N ASN A 27 18.76 -12.18 16.17
CA ASN A 27 20.21 -12.10 15.93
C ASN A 27 20.87 -13.48 16.10
N LYS A 28 20.73 -14.35 15.10
CA LYS A 28 21.26 -15.71 15.09
C LYS A 28 21.51 -16.19 13.65
N GLU A 29 22.11 -17.38 13.49
CA GLU A 29 22.25 -18.02 12.19
C GLU A 29 20.90 -18.58 11.65
N PRO A 30 20.72 -18.56 10.30
CA PRO A 30 21.61 -18.09 9.24
C PRO A 30 21.53 -16.57 9.08
N LYS A 31 22.62 -15.86 9.42
CA LYS A 31 22.65 -14.40 9.48
C LYS A 31 22.63 -13.77 8.11
N GLU A 32 23.68 -14.05 7.32
CA GLU A 32 23.92 -13.45 6.01
C GLU A 32 22.83 -13.77 4.97
N TYR A 33 22.18 -14.94 5.08
CA TYR A 33 21.23 -15.42 4.09
C TYR A 33 19.76 -15.18 4.49
N LEU A 34 19.50 -14.68 5.71
CA LEU A 34 18.14 -14.47 6.19
C LEU A 34 18.01 -13.24 7.09
N TYR A 35 18.54 -13.29 8.33
CA TYR A 35 18.19 -12.28 9.33
C TYR A 35 18.75 -10.89 9.02
N ASP A 36 19.97 -10.77 8.50
CA ASP A 36 20.54 -9.48 8.08
C ASP A 36 19.76 -8.91 6.89
N LEU A 37 19.29 -9.75 5.97
CA LEU A 37 18.48 -9.33 4.82
C LEU A 37 17.08 -8.85 5.22
N MET A 38 16.50 -9.37 6.32
CA MET A 38 15.20 -8.90 6.83
C MET A 38 15.23 -7.45 7.31
N HIS A 39 16.40 -6.90 7.64
CA HIS A 39 16.58 -5.49 7.99
C HIS A 39 16.57 -4.57 6.78
N ASP A 40 16.96 -5.05 5.61
CA ASP A 40 17.25 -4.21 4.44
C ASP A 40 16.06 -3.33 4.01
N TYR A 41 14.87 -3.92 3.76
CA TYR A 41 13.70 -3.13 3.31
C TYR A 41 13.16 -2.17 4.37
N PRO A 42 13.01 -2.56 5.65
CA PRO A 42 12.69 -1.63 6.71
C PRO A 42 13.68 -0.46 6.83
N ASP A 43 15.00 -0.74 6.75
CA ASP A 43 16.06 0.27 6.92
C ASP A 43 16.20 1.23 5.74
N ARG A 44 15.72 0.87 4.56
CA ARG A 44 15.62 1.81 3.42
C ARG A 44 14.68 2.99 3.72
N GLY A 45 13.95 2.92 4.84
CA GLY A 45 12.95 3.89 5.22
C GLY A 45 11.61 3.64 4.53
N GLY A 46 10.64 4.37 4.98
CA GLY A 46 9.27 4.36 4.49
C GLY A 46 8.50 5.45 5.19
N LYS A 47 7.33 5.80 4.64
CA LYS A 47 6.52 6.87 5.24
C LYS A 47 5.86 6.45 6.55
N GLY A 48 5.90 5.16 6.94
CA GLY A 48 5.22 4.67 8.15
C GLY A 48 3.70 4.88 8.12
N PHE A 49 3.10 4.82 6.92
CA PHE A 49 1.70 5.20 6.70
C PHE A 49 0.73 4.26 7.42
N ARG A 50 0.91 2.95 7.26
CA ARG A 50 0.04 1.93 7.85
C ARG A 50 0.11 1.90 9.38
N PRO A 51 1.30 1.82 9.98
CA PRO A 51 1.42 1.92 11.43
C PRO A 51 0.93 3.28 11.96
N GLY A 52 1.19 4.37 11.22
CA GLY A 52 0.68 5.70 11.56
C GLY A 52 -0.84 5.76 11.63
N LEU A 53 -1.55 5.21 10.64
CA LEU A 53 -3.00 5.11 10.65
C LEU A 53 -3.51 4.27 11.83
N CYS A 54 -2.90 3.13 12.11
CA CYS A 54 -3.30 2.24 13.19
C CYS A 54 -3.13 2.92 14.56
N ILE A 55 -1.94 3.48 14.83
CA ILE A 55 -1.62 4.12 16.11
C ILE A 55 -2.48 5.37 16.32
N ALA A 56 -2.55 6.26 15.32
CA ALA A 56 -3.33 7.49 15.42
C ALA A 56 -4.82 7.21 15.61
N THR A 57 -5.39 6.24 14.90
CA THR A 57 -6.77 5.85 15.11
C THR A 57 -6.99 5.29 16.52
N CYS A 58 -6.11 4.43 17.00
CA CYS A 58 -6.17 3.90 18.37
C CYS A 58 -6.21 5.05 19.40
N LYS A 59 -5.32 6.03 19.27
CA LYS A 59 -5.25 7.19 20.17
C LYS A 59 -6.47 8.10 20.06
N ALA A 60 -6.95 8.37 18.84
CA ALA A 60 -8.15 9.17 18.63
C ALA A 60 -9.38 8.55 19.33
N PHE A 61 -9.43 7.22 19.44
CA PHE A 61 -10.47 6.48 20.15
C PHE A 61 -10.15 6.17 21.64
N GLY A 62 -9.14 6.85 22.23
CA GLY A 62 -8.87 6.79 23.66
C GLY A 62 -7.87 5.71 24.11
N GLY A 63 -7.27 4.98 23.17
CA GLY A 63 -6.17 4.05 23.48
C GLY A 63 -4.81 4.74 23.55
N SER A 64 -3.77 3.96 23.73
CA SER A 64 -2.39 4.43 23.80
C SER A 64 -1.52 3.91 22.67
N VAL A 65 -0.38 4.55 22.43
CA VAL A 65 0.65 4.05 21.49
C VAL A 65 1.04 2.62 21.85
N LYS A 66 1.26 2.37 23.15
CA LYS A 66 1.66 1.05 23.65
C LYS A 66 0.65 -0.04 23.34
N ASP A 67 -0.66 0.27 23.37
CA ASP A 67 -1.70 -0.71 23.04
C ASP A 67 -1.68 -1.10 21.56
N ALA A 68 -1.39 -0.16 20.65
CA ALA A 68 -1.37 -0.39 19.21
C ALA A 68 -0.02 -0.91 18.66
N GLU A 69 1.06 -0.81 19.44
CA GLU A 69 2.44 -1.02 19.00
C GLU A 69 2.64 -2.37 18.29
N PHE A 70 2.24 -3.48 18.91
CA PHE A 70 2.45 -4.81 18.32
C PHE A 70 1.65 -5.01 17.02
N SER A 71 0.43 -4.48 16.95
CA SER A 71 -0.35 -4.49 15.71
C SER A 71 0.28 -3.63 14.62
N ALA A 72 0.84 -2.48 14.98
CA ALA A 72 1.54 -1.59 14.04
C ALA A 72 2.83 -2.24 13.50
N ILE A 73 3.60 -2.93 14.36
CA ILE A 73 4.78 -3.69 13.95
C ILE A 73 4.39 -4.82 13.00
N THR A 74 3.33 -5.58 13.31
CA THR A 74 2.81 -6.62 12.42
C THR A 74 2.46 -6.07 11.05
N LEU A 75 1.71 -4.97 10.98
CA LEU A 75 1.32 -4.33 9.72
C LEU A 75 2.53 -3.93 8.87
N GLU A 76 3.59 -3.43 9.48
CA GLU A 76 4.77 -3.00 8.74
C GLU A 76 5.67 -4.18 8.35
N LEU A 77 5.77 -5.25 9.16
CA LEU A 77 6.44 -6.48 8.78
C LEU A 77 5.78 -7.13 7.56
N LEU A 78 4.46 -7.27 7.58
CA LEU A 78 3.69 -7.79 6.45
C LEU A 78 3.85 -6.91 5.21
N HIS A 79 3.84 -5.58 5.39
CA HIS A 79 4.07 -4.66 4.28
C HIS A 79 5.43 -4.85 3.62
N ASN A 80 6.50 -4.96 4.40
CA ASN A 80 7.84 -5.16 3.83
C ASN A 80 7.98 -6.54 3.18
N ALA A 81 7.34 -7.59 3.74
CA ALA A 81 7.27 -8.90 3.09
C ALA A 81 6.55 -8.83 1.73
N PHE A 82 5.40 -8.15 1.65
CA PHE A 82 4.68 -7.95 0.40
C PHE A 82 5.51 -7.17 -0.62
N LEU A 83 6.26 -6.15 -0.19
CA LEU A 83 7.15 -5.41 -1.10
C LEU A 83 8.25 -6.30 -1.68
N ILE A 84 8.83 -7.21 -0.90
CA ILE A 84 9.87 -8.13 -1.39
C ILE A 84 9.27 -9.09 -2.42
N HIS A 85 8.08 -9.66 -2.15
CA HIS A 85 7.40 -10.55 -3.09
C HIS A 85 6.96 -9.82 -4.36
N ASP A 86 6.33 -8.66 -4.22
CA ASP A 86 5.87 -7.80 -5.32
C ASP A 86 7.05 -7.44 -6.26
N ASP A 87 8.22 -7.08 -5.69
CA ASP A 87 9.42 -6.80 -6.49
C ASP A 87 9.92 -8.02 -7.29
N VAL A 88 9.80 -9.23 -6.75
CA VAL A 88 10.13 -10.49 -7.48
C VAL A 88 9.11 -10.78 -8.58
N GLU A 89 7.81 -10.61 -8.28
CA GLU A 89 6.70 -10.89 -9.19
C GLU A 89 6.64 -9.89 -10.35
N ASP A 90 7.01 -8.63 -10.08
CA ASP A 90 7.06 -7.54 -11.06
C ASP A 90 8.41 -7.46 -11.81
N GLU A 91 9.42 -8.24 -11.40
CA GLU A 91 10.80 -8.14 -11.90
C GLU A 91 11.40 -6.73 -11.75
N SER A 92 10.99 -5.98 -10.74
CA SER A 92 11.39 -4.60 -10.50
C SER A 92 12.89 -4.48 -10.21
N PHE A 93 13.57 -3.48 -10.79
CA PHE A 93 15.02 -3.31 -10.59
C PHE A 93 15.34 -2.55 -9.30
N ASN A 94 14.57 -1.52 -8.97
CA ASN A 94 14.83 -0.62 -7.85
C ASN A 94 13.64 -0.48 -6.92
N ARG A 95 13.95 -0.32 -5.62
CA ARG A 95 13.01 0.01 -4.56
C ARG A 95 13.65 1.01 -3.61
N ARG A 96 13.05 2.20 -3.42
CA ARG A 96 13.56 3.24 -2.52
C ARG A 96 15.03 3.60 -2.84
N ASN A 97 15.32 3.87 -4.11
CA ASN A 97 16.64 4.24 -4.65
C ASN A 97 17.76 3.19 -4.43
N LYS A 98 17.42 1.93 -4.18
CA LYS A 98 18.36 0.82 -4.07
C LYS A 98 17.91 -0.36 -4.93
N PRO A 99 18.79 -1.23 -5.39
CA PRO A 99 18.42 -2.46 -6.08
C PRO A 99 17.47 -3.30 -5.23
N THR A 100 16.49 -3.98 -5.87
CA THR A 100 15.56 -4.87 -5.15
C THR A 100 16.29 -6.06 -4.54
N MET A 101 15.66 -6.75 -3.58
CA MET A 101 16.26 -7.89 -2.86
C MET A 101 16.75 -8.98 -3.83
N HIS A 102 15.95 -9.29 -4.84
CA HIS A 102 16.31 -10.34 -5.81
C HIS A 102 17.43 -9.91 -6.79
N GLN A 103 17.67 -8.61 -6.96
CA GLN A 103 18.83 -8.08 -7.69
C GLN A 103 20.10 -8.12 -6.83
N LEU A 104 19.97 -7.85 -5.52
CA LEU A 104 21.10 -7.92 -4.57
C LEU A 104 21.54 -9.37 -4.29
N THR A 105 20.62 -10.31 -4.36
CA THR A 105 20.84 -11.71 -4.03
C THR A 105 20.45 -12.64 -5.20
N ASN A 106 19.27 -13.22 -5.15
CA ASN A 106 18.56 -13.94 -6.21
C ASN A 106 17.09 -14.11 -5.84
N LYS A 107 16.26 -14.54 -6.80
CA LYS A 107 14.81 -14.74 -6.57
C LYS A 107 14.52 -15.70 -5.41
N ALA A 108 15.28 -16.80 -5.27
CA ALA A 108 15.03 -17.81 -4.23
C ALA A 108 15.28 -17.26 -2.82
N ILE A 109 16.36 -16.51 -2.60
CA ILE A 109 16.65 -15.86 -1.32
C ILE A 109 15.62 -14.77 -1.03
N ALA A 110 15.27 -13.94 -2.00
CA ALA A 110 14.26 -12.89 -1.82
C ALA A 110 12.90 -13.48 -1.39
N ILE A 111 12.42 -14.53 -2.05
CA ILE A 111 11.19 -15.24 -1.66
C ILE A 111 11.28 -15.74 -0.22
N ASN A 112 12.38 -16.43 0.13
CA ASN A 112 12.57 -16.97 1.48
C ASN A 112 12.61 -15.87 2.55
N VAL A 113 13.21 -14.71 2.28
CA VAL A 113 13.22 -13.58 3.20
C VAL A 113 11.81 -13.01 3.39
N GLY A 114 11.03 -12.85 2.30
CA GLY A 114 9.64 -12.43 2.37
C GLY A 114 8.77 -13.40 3.20
N ASP A 115 8.90 -14.69 2.98
CA ASP A 115 8.21 -15.74 3.76
C ASP A 115 8.57 -15.66 5.24
N ALA A 116 9.87 -15.49 5.56
CA ALA A 116 10.33 -15.38 6.93
C ALA A 116 9.78 -14.10 7.61
N MET A 117 9.67 -12.97 6.89
CA MET A 117 9.06 -11.75 7.41
C MET A 117 7.56 -11.91 7.64
N ASN A 118 6.84 -12.58 6.75
CA ASN A 118 5.43 -12.94 6.95
C ASN A 118 5.24 -13.78 8.22
N ALA A 119 6.06 -14.83 8.39
CA ALA A 119 6.03 -15.68 9.58
C ALA A 119 6.39 -14.89 10.86
N LEU A 120 7.41 -14.02 10.79
CA LEU A 120 7.82 -13.19 11.91
C LEU A 120 6.71 -12.24 12.36
N GLY A 121 5.93 -11.70 11.43
CA GLY A 121 4.79 -10.81 11.71
C GLY A 121 3.73 -11.43 12.62
N LEU A 122 3.64 -12.75 12.69
CA LEU A 122 2.72 -13.45 13.60
C LEU A 122 3.17 -13.35 15.07
N TYR A 123 4.45 -13.14 15.34
CA TYR A 123 4.95 -13.13 16.71
C TYR A 123 4.54 -11.85 17.49
N PRO A 124 4.77 -10.61 17.01
CA PRO A 124 4.21 -9.43 17.68
C PRO A 124 2.68 -9.48 17.74
N LEU A 125 2.00 -10.02 16.73
CA LEU A 125 0.55 -10.21 16.75
C LEU A 125 0.12 -11.11 17.91
N PHE A 126 0.82 -12.21 18.16
CA PHE A 126 0.56 -13.09 19.29
C PHE A 126 0.83 -12.39 20.64
N GLN A 127 1.79 -11.47 20.72
CA GLN A 127 2.09 -10.72 21.95
C GLN A 127 0.94 -9.80 22.38
N ASN A 128 0.02 -9.44 21.48
CA ASN A 128 -1.16 -8.64 21.80
C ASN A 128 -1.98 -9.23 22.97
N LYS A 129 -2.03 -10.55 23.13
CA LYS A 129 -2.78 -11.19 24.22
C LYS A 129 -2.36 -10.74 25.63
N TYR A 130 -1.08 -10.44 25.82
CA TYR A 130 -0.56 -9.98 27.11
C TYR A 130 -0.88 -8.51 27.40
N ARG A 131 -1.24 -7.75 26.37
CA ARG A 131 -1.52 -6.31 26.45
C ARG A 131 -3.01 -6.00 26.34
N LEU A 132 -3.70 -6.67 25.44
CA LEU A 132 -5.09 -6.39 25.07
C LEU A 132 -6.09 -7.44 25.60
N GLY A 133 -5.59 -8.54 26.14
CA GLY A 133 -6.38 -9.70 26.52
C GLY A 133 -6.73 -10.62 25.33
N GLU A 134 -7.18 -11.83 25.63
CA GLU A 134 -7.39 -12.90 24.65
C GLU A 134 -8.43 -12.53 23.59
N LYS A 135 -9.61 -12.09 24.03
CA LYS A 135 -10.74 -11.80 23.13
C LYS A 135 -10.44 -10.73 22.08
N LEU A 136 -9.83 -9.61 22.50
CA LEU A 136 -9.51 -8.53 21.54
C LEU A 136 -8.36 -8.96 20.62
N SER A 137 -7.38 -9.69 21.14
CA SER A 137 -6.28 -10.21 20.35
C SER A 137 -6.74 -11.22 19.28
N GLU A 138 -7.72 -12.06 19.59
CA GLU A 138 -8.33 -12.95 18.60
C GLU A 138 -9.04 -12.17 17.49
N ILE A 139 -9.80 -11.12 17.84
CA ILE A 139 -10.46 -10.25 16.84
C ILE A 139 -9.41 -9.59 15.92
N ILE A 140 -8.29 -9.11 16.48
CA ILE A 140 -7.22 -8.48 15.71
C ILE A 140 -6.50 -9.52 14.84
N PHE A 141 -6.29 -10.73 15.35
CA PHE A 141 -5.73 -11.83 14.55
C PHE A 141 -6.58 -12.11 13.31
N LEU A 142 -7.90 -12.19 13.47
CA LEU A 142 -8.82 -12.39 12.34
C LEU A 142 -8.82 -11.20 11.36
N GLU A 143 -8.61 -9.97 11.83
CA GLU A 143 -8.43 -8.80 10.96
C GLU A 143 -7.15 -8.94 10.12
N ILE A 144 -6.04 -9.34 10.72
CA ILE A 144 -4.77 -9.55 10.01
C ILE A 144 -4.86 -10.72 9.04
N GLN A 145 -5.48 -11.83 9.44
CA GLN A 145 -5.70 -12.97 8.56
C GLN A 145 -6.53 -12.58 7.32
N ASN A 146 -7.62 -11.84 7.51
CA ASN A 146 -8.42 -11.31 6.41
C ASN A 146 -7.61 -10.33 5.53
N LEU A 147 -6.78 -9.47 6.13
CA LEU A 147 -5.87 -8.58 5.41
C LEU A 147 -4.97 -9.36 4.44
N VAL A 148 -4.32 -10.41 4.92
CA VAL A 148 -3.43 -11.23 4.09
C VAL A 148 -4.20 -11.90 2.96
N THR A 149 -5.37 -12.50 3.27
CA THR A 149 -6.22 -13.18 2.28
C THR A 149 -6.65 -12.20 1.17
N GLU A 150 -7.22 -11.05 1.52
CA GLU A 150 -7.68 -10.07 0.54
C GLU A 150 -6.52 -9.54 -0.31
N SER A 151 -5.35 -9.27 0.30
CA SER A 151 -4.20 -8.75 -0.44
C SER A 151 -3.64 -9.76 -1.43
N THR A 152 -3.55 -11.04 -1.04
CA THR A 152 -3.07 -12.10 -1.95
C THR A 152 -4.05 -12.42 -3.06
N GLU A 153 -5.37 -12.37 -2.80
CA GLU A 153 -6.38 -12.49 -3.84
C GLU A 153 -6.31 -11.32 -4.85
N GLY A 154 -6.12 -10.09 -4.38
CA GLY A 154 -5.95 -8.92 -5.23
C GLY A 154 -4.69 -8.99 -6.09
N GLN A 155 -3.57 -9.45 -5.51
CA GLN A 155 -2.33 -9.70 -6.24
C GLN A 155 -2.51 -10.80 -7.31
N ALA A 156 -3.20 -11.90 -6.97
CA ALA A 156 -3.49 -12.96 -7.91
C ALA A 156 -4.34 -12.48 -9.11
N MET A 157 -5.30 -11.57 -8.88
CA MET A 157 -6.07 -10.95 -9.97
C MET A 157 -5.14 -10.18 -10.92
N GLU A 158 -4.27 -9.32 -10.39
CA GLU A 158 -3.35 -8.51 -11.21
C GLU A 158 -2.38 -9.38 -12.01
N LEU A 159 -1.76 -10.37 -11.37
CA LEU A 159 -0.87 -11.32 -12.01
C LEU A 159 -1.58 -12.14 -13.10
N GLY A 160 -2.81 -12.61 -12.82
CA GLY A 160 -3.63 -13.34 -13.77
C GLY A 160 -3.97 -12.49 -15.01
N TRP A 161 -4.33 -11.23 -14.84
CA TRP A 161 -4.59 -10.32 -15.96
C TRP A 161 -3.36 -10.09 -16.85
N ARG A 162 -2.17 -10.03 -16.24
CA ARG A 162 -0.91 -9.90 -16.99
C ARG A 162 -0.57 -11.19 -17.73
N LEU A 163 -0.74 -12.35 -17.08
CA LEU A 163 -0.48 -13.67 -17.67
C LEU A 163 -1.38 -13.94 -18.88
N GLU A 164 -2.68 -13.64 -18.78
CA GLU A 164 -3.66 -13.82 -19.83
C GLU A 164 -3.68 -12.67 -20.86
N ASN A 165 -2.85 -11.65 -20.67
CA ASN A 165 -2.83 -10.42 -21.47
C ASN A 165 -4.24 -9.80 -21.64
N ARG A 166 -4.99 -9.72 -20.51
CA ARG A 166 -6.34 -9.14 -20.53
C ARG A 166 -6.31 -7.67 -20.94
N ILE A 167 -7.14 -7.32 -21.91
CA ILE A 167 -7.31 -5.96 -22.46
C ILE A 167 -8.77 -5.49 -22.44
N ASP A 168 -9.67 -6.34 -21.97
CA ASP A 168 -11.12 -6.15 -21.91
C ASP A 168 -11.58 -5.76 -20.49
N LEU A 169 -10.63 -5.32 -19.64
CA LEU A 169 -10.91 -4.92 -18.27
C LEU A 169 -11.63 -3.57 -18.25
N THR A 170 -12.54 -3.45 -17.28
CA THR A 170 -13.31 -2.25 -17.02
C THR A 170 -12.78 -1.51 -15.77
N GLU A 171 -13.20 -0.25 -15.60
CA GLU A 171 -12.97 0.49 -14.38
C GLU A 171 -13.45 -0.27 -13.13
N ALA A 172 -14.59 -0.96 -13.21
CA ALA A 172 -15.12 -1.77 -12.10
C ALA A 172 -14.18 -2.94 -11.72
N ASP A 173 -13.51 -3.55 -12.71
CA ASP A 173 -12.53 -4.60 -12.46
C ASP A 173 -11.30 -4.02 -11.72
N TYR A 174 -10.80 -2.86 -12.17
CA TYR A 174 -9.71 -2.15 -11.49
C TYR A 174 -10.06 -1.84 -10.03
N PHE A 175 -11.24 -1.25 -9.77
CA PHE A 175 -11.67 -0.97 -8.40
C PHE A 175 -11.82 -2.22 -7.54
N ARG A 176 -12.26 -3.33 -8.11
CA ARG A 176 -12.32 -4.62 -7.39
C ARG A 176 -10.93 -5.13 -7.04
N MET A 177 -9.99 -5.03 -7.95
CA MET A 177 -8.60 -5.45 -7.72
C MET A 177 -7.93 -4.58 -6.65
N ILE A 178 -8.00 -3.25 -6.75
CA ILE A 178 -7.36 -2.37 -5.75
C ILE A 178 -8.05 -2.41 -4.38
N LEU A 179 -9.37 -2.68 -4.32
CA LEU A 179 -10.05 -2.95 -3.04
C LEU A 179 -9.34 -4.09 -2.32
N LYS A 180 -9.06 -5.19 -3.02
CA LYS A 180 -8.40 -6.38 -2.47
C LYS A 180 -6.91 -6.15 -2.23
N LYS A 181 -6.16 -5.81 -3.26
CA LYS A 181 -4.69 -5.67 -3.22
C LYS A 181 -4.23 -4.55 -2.29
N THR A 182 -4.93 -3.40 -2.27
CA THR A 182 -4.42 -2.18 -1.64
C THR A 182 -5.30 -1.65 -0.50
N CYS A 183 -6.62 -1.47 -0.72
CA CYS A 183 -7.45 -0.73 0.23
C CYS A 183 -7.54 -1.44 1.59
N TRP A 184 -7.69 -2.78 1.60
CA TRP A 184 -7.77 -3.55 2.83
C TRP A 184 -6.52 -3.35 3.69
N TYR A 185 -5.33 -3.63 3.16
CA TYR A 185 -4.13 -3.63 3.99
C TYR A 185 -3.54 -2.23 4.23
N THR A 186 -3.80 -1.28 3.33
CA THR A 186 -3.21 0.06 3.45
C THR A 186 -4.02 0.99 4.36
N CYS A 187 -5.35 0.95 4.29
CA CYS A 187 -6.22 1.88 5.01
C CYS A 187 -7.27 1.19 5.87
N MET A 188 -8.02 0.22 5.32
CA MET A 188 -9.18 -0.33 6.01
C MET A 188 -8.80 -1.05 7.31
N HIS A 189 -7.91 -2.04 7.24
CA HIS A 189 -7.48 -2.78 8.44
C HIS A 189 -6.69 -1.93 9.44
N PRO A 190 -5.72 -1.08 9.04
CA PRO A 190 -5.07 -0.18 9.98
C PRO A 190 -6.05 0.69 10.79
N ILE A 191 -7.05 1.30 10.15
CA ILE A 191 -8.07 2.11 10.81
C ILE A 191 -8.96 1.23 11.71
N ARG A 192 -9.43 0.08 11.21
CA ARG A 192 -10.30 -0.83 11.96
C ARG A 192 -9.60 -1.40 13.19
N ILE A 193 -8.35 -1.85 13.05
CA ILE A 193 -7.54 -2.36 14.16
C ILE A 193 -7.31 -1.26 15.19
N GLY A 194 -6.90 -0.07 14.75
CA GLY A 194 -6.72 1.07 15.65
C GLY A 194 -7.99 1.40 16.45
N ALA A 195 -9.15 1.48 15.79
CA ALA A 195 -10.42 1.75 16.44
C ALA A 195 -10.85 0.63 17.41
N LEU A 196 -10.65 -0.63 17.04
CA LEU A 196 -10.90 -1.78 17.93
C LEU A 196 -10.05 -1.70 19.20
N ILE A 197 -8.77 -1.40 19.08
CA ILE A 197 -7.86 -1.27 20.22
C ILE A 197 -8.28 -0.09 21.09
N GLY A 198 -8.48 1.10 20.51
CA GLY A 198 -8.84 2.31 21.23
C GLY A 198 -10.14 2.19 22.01
N THR A 199 -11.09 1.43 21.50
CA THR A 199 -12.39 1.20 22.13
C THR A 199 -12.48 -0.13 22.91
N LYS A 200 -11.38 -0.85 23.07
CA LYS A 200 -11.34 -2.19 23.70
C LYS A 200 -12.35 -3.18 23.09
N GLY A 201 -12.54 -3.10 21.78
CA GLY A 201 -13.46 -3.97 21.02
C GLY A 201 -14.94 -3.54 21.02
N TYR A 202 -15.29 -2.41 21.62
CA TYR A 202 -16.71 -1.96 21.73
C TYR A 202 -17.24 -1.21 20.50
N ILE A 203 -16.52 -1.17 19.41
CA ILE A 203 -16.93 -0.48 18.18
C ILE A 203 -17.27 -1.47 17.05
N ASP A 204 -18.28 -1.12 16.27
CA ASP A 204 -18.50 -1.81 15.00
C ASP A 204 -17.44 -1.36 13.96
N LYS A 205 -16.47 -2.23 13.73
CA LYS A 205 -15.36 -1.99 12.79
C LYS A 205 -15.83 -1.76 11.36
N LYS A 206 -17.00 -2.26 10.95
CA LYS A 206 -17.54 -2.12 9.58
C LYS A 206 -17.86 -0.66 9.23
N LYS A 207 -18.06 0.21 10.22
CA LYS A 207 -18.27 1.65 10.02
C LYS A 207 -17.14 2.32 9.26
N PHE A 208 -15.91 1.80 9.34
CA PHE A 208 -14.74 2.36 8.70
C PHE A 208 -14.46 1.82 7.29
N ASN A 209 -15.29 0.88 6.80
CA ASN A 209 -15.06 0.27 5.49
C ASN A 209 -15.05 1.29 4.37
N ARG A 210 -16.03 2.21 4.33
CA ARG A 210 -16.13 3.22 3.29
C ARG A 210 -14.97 4.23 3.38
N LEU A 211 -14.64 4.70 4.59
CA LEU A 211 -13.49 5.57 4.82
C LEU A 211 -12.20 4.92 4.29
N GLY A 212 -11.91 3.71 4.74
CA GLY A 212 -10.68 3.00 4.35
C GLY A 212 -10.64 2.65 2.86
N TYR A 213 -11.79 2.31 2.25
CA TYR A 213 -11.89 2.07 0.81
C TYR A 213 -11.57 3.33 0.01
N PHE A 214 -12.25 4.45 0.31
CA PHE A 214 -12.04 5.70 -0.41
C PHE A 214 -10.62 6.23 -0.26
N MET A 215 -10.05 6.16 0.95
CA MET A 215 -8.65 6.52 1.19
C MET A 215 -7.68 5.62 0.41
N GLY A 216 -7.88 4.31 0.48
CA GLY A 216 -7.01 3.34 -0.18
C GLY A 216 -7.07 3.42 -1.69
N ALA A 217 -8.26 3.61 -2.27
CA ALA A 217 -8.44 3.77 -3.70
C ALA A 217 -7.82 5.11 -4.20
N ALA A 218 -8.06 6.21 -3.50
CA ALA A 218 -7.42 7.49 -3.82
C ALA A 218 -5.89 7.38 -3.75
N PHE A 219 -5.37 6.69 -2.74
CA PHE A 219 -3.93 6.48 -2.55
C PHE A 219 -3.33 5.67 -3.70
N GLN A 220 -3.96 4.55 -4.10
CA GLN A 220 -3.46 3.70 -5.19
C GLN A 220 -3.47 4.42 -6.53
N ILE A 221 -4.60 5.05 -6.90
CA ILE A 221 -4.69 5.80 -8.16
C ILE A 221 -3.62 6.91 -8.20
N GLN A 222 -3.37 7.57 -7.07
CA GLN A 222 -2.35 8.59 -6.98
C GLN A 222 -0.93 8.02 -7.13
N ASP A 223 -0.66 6.85 -6.56
CA ASP A 223 0.62 6.15 -6.72
C ASP A 223 0.85 5.74 -8.19
N ASP A 224 -0.17 5.20 -8.85
CA ASP A 224 -0.15 4.85 -10.27
C ASP A 224 0.10 6.10 -11.15
N VAL A 225 -0.53 7.25 -10.84
CA VAL A 225 -0.28 8.51 -11.56
C VAL A 225 1.15 9.00 -11.35
N LEU A 226 1.66 8.94 -10.11
CA LEU A 226 3.03 9.37 -9.82
C LEU A 226 4.07 8.51 -10.53
N ASN A 227 3.80 7.23 -10.72
CA ASN A 227 4.67 6.36 -11.52
C ASN A 227 4.86 6.87 -12.95
N LEU A 228 3.91 7.63 -13.50
CA LEU A 228 3.95 8.16 -14.87
C LEU A 228 4.50 9.59 -14.97
N VAL A 229 4.31 10.44 -13.95
CA VAL A 229 4.52 11.90 -14.07
C VAL A 229 5.50 12.48 -13.05
N ALA A 230 5.91 11.71 -12.03
CA ALA A 230 6.86 12.20 -11.03
C ALA A 230 8.29 12.29 -11.56
N ASN A 231 9.15 12.97 -10.80
CA ASN A 231 10.59 12.94 -11.02
C ASN A 231 11.19 11.67 -10.39
N GLU A 232 12.09 10.98 -11.07
CA GLU A 232 12.72 9.73 -10.60
C GLU A 232 13.39 9.89 -9.23
N GLU A 233 14.06 11.03 -9.00
CA GLU A 233 14.73 11.31 -7.71
C GLU A 233 13.75 11.39 -6.53
N GLU A 234 12.54 11.90 -6.77
CA GLU A 234 11.51 12.06 -5.73
C GLU A 234 10.66 10.79 -5.54
N TYR A 235 10.43 10.05 -6.62
CA TYR A 235 9.58 8.84 -6.59
C TYR A 235 10.33 7.61 -6.05
N GLY A 236 11.64 7.52 -6.33
CA GLY A 236 12.50 6.42 -5.87
C GLY A 236 12.33 5.09 -6.61
N LYS A 237 11.66 5.13 -7.75
CA LYS A 237 11.48 4.05 -8.74
C LYS A 237 11.63 4.61 -10.15
N GLU A 238 11.77 3.74 -11.13
CA GLU A 238 11.76 4.08 -12.55
C GLU A 238 10.42 4.69 -12.96
N ILE A 239 10.46 5.81 -13.68
CA ILE A 239 9.25 6.44 -14.24
C ILE A 239 8.75 5.62 -15.42
N GLY A 240 7.42 5.38 -15.43
CA GLY A 240 6.78 4.52 -16.43
C GLY A 240 7.00 3.03 -16.19
N GLY A 241 7.50 2.65 -15.01
CA GLY A 241 7.68 1.25 -14.62
C GLY A 241 6.39 0.44 -14.76
N ASP A 242 5.24 0.98 -14.38
CA ASP A 242 3.94 0.30 -14.49
C ASP A 242 3.58 -0.03 -15.96
N ILE A 243 3.97 0.81 -16.92
CA ILE A 243 3.80 0.52 -18.36
C ILE A 243 4.73 -0.63 -18.78
N LEU A 244 5.98 -0.61 -18.33
CA LEU A 244 6.96 -1.67 -18.62
C LEU A 244 6.54 -2.99 -17.96
N GLU A 245 6.08 -2.96 -16.72
CA GLU A 245 5.54 -4.13 -16.01
C GLU A 245 4.21 -4.62 -16.61
N GLY A 246 3.54 -3.76 -17.37
CA GLY A 246 2.25 -4.03 -18.01
C GLY A 246 1.09 -4.10 -17.02
N LYS A 247 1.15 -3.28 -15.97
CA LYS A 247 0.05 -3.15 -15.01
C LYS A 247 -1.21 -2.59 -15.68
N ARG A 248 -2.36 -3.15 -15.32
CA ARG A 248 -3.67 -2.69 -15.82
C ARG A 248 -4.17 -1.56 -14.90
N THR A 249 -3.46 -0.42 -14.94
CA THR A 249 -3.82 0.77 -14.18
C THR A 249 -5.09 1.41 -14.73
N LEU A 250 -5.73 2.27 -13.92
CA LEU A 250 -6.92 3.02 -14.36
C LEU A 250 -6.66 3.82 -15.64
N MET A 251 -5.45 4.42 -15.77
CA MET A 251 -5.06 5.17 -16.96
C MET A 251 -4.97 4.27 -18.21
N LEU A 252 -4.42 3.07 -18.06
CA LEU A 252 -4.33 2.13 -19.19
C LEU A 252 -5.71 1.63 -19.62
N ILE A 253 -6.59 1.32 -18.65
CA ILE A 253 -7.98 0.90 -18.93
C ILE A 253 -8.73 2.01 -19.66
N HIS A 254 -8.67 3.25 -19.16
CA HIS A 254 -9.28 4.40 -19.82
C HIS A 254 -8.74 4.61 -21.23
N LEU A 255 -7.42 4.48 -21.44
CA LEU A 255 -6.81 4.55 -22.75
C LEU A 255 -7.36 3.46 -23.69
N MET A 256 -7.43 2.21 -23.21
CA MET A 256 -7.96 1.07 -24.00
C MET A 256 -9.43 1.24 -24.42
N GLU A 257 -10.24 1.92 -23.62
CA GLU A 257 -11.64 2.20 -23.93
C GLU A 257 -11.81 3.31 -24.97
N ASN A 258 -10.91 4.30 -25.00
CA ASN A 258 -11.06 5.53 -25.78
C ASN A 258 -10.16 5.63 -27.01
N CYS A 259 -9.11 4.81 -27.14
CA CYS A 259 -8.16 4.88 -28.26
C CYS A 259 -8.73 4.24 -29.55
N THR A 260 -8.11 4.57 -30.69
CA THR A 260 -8.47 3.99 -31.97
C THR A 260 -8.22 2.48 -32.04
N PRO A 261 -8.92 1.72 -32.91
CA PRO A 261 -8.68 0.28 -33.09
C PRO A 261 -7.21 -0.06 -33.41
N LYS A 262 -6.51 0.81 -34.14
CA LYS A 262 -5.10 0.64 -34.50
C LYS A 262 -4.21 0.79 -33.28
N GLU A 263 -4.46 1.79 -32.44
CA GLU A 263 -3.74 2.00 -31.19
C GLU A 263 -4.03 0.89 -30.18
N LYS A 264 -5.27 0.44 -30.11
CA LYS A 264 -5.67 -0.70 -29.25
C LYS A 264 -4.90 -1.98 -29.63
N LEU A 265 -4.80 -2.28 -30.93
CA LEU A 265 -4.00 -3.41 -31.40
C LEU A 265 -2.50 -3.25 -31.05
N PHE A 266 -1.95 -2.03 -31.17
CA PHE A 266 -0.58 -1.74 -30.77
C PHE A 266 -0.37 -2.01 -29.27
N LEU A 267 -1.27 -1.51 -28.42
CA LEU A 267 -1.23 -1.73 -26.97
C LEU A 267 -1.29 -3.23 -26.62
N GLN A 268 -2.23 -3.96 -27.24
CA GLN A 268 -2.37 -5.40 -27.05
C GLN A 268 -1.08 -6.16 -27.41
N ASN A 269 -0.48 -5.83 -28.53
CA ASN A 269 0.76 -6.44 -28.98
C ASN A 269 1.91 -6.10 -28.02
N TYR A 270 2.05 -4.83 -27.60
CA TYR A 270 3.08 -4.41 -26.65
C TYR A 270 2.97 -5.17 -25.32
N LEU A 271 1.77 -5.29 -24.78
CA LEU A 271 1.52 -5.96 -23.50
C LEU A 271 1.69 -7.48 -23.57
N SER A 272 1.67 -8.08 -24.78
CA SER A 272 1.92 -9.53 -24.97
C SER A 272 3.40 -9.91 -24.87
N PHE A 273 4.33 -8.95 -24.99
CA PHE A 273 5.76 -9.24 -24.84
C PHE A 273 6.12 -9.51 -23.37
N PRO A 274 7.10 -10.41 -23.12
CA PRO A 274 7.73 -10.50 -21.80
C PRO A 274 8.30 -9.15 -21.34
N ILE A 275 8.33 -8.91 -20.03
CA ILE A 275 8.75 -7.62 -19.47
C ILE A 275 10.12 -7.19 -20.00
N LEU A 276 11.09 -8.12 -20.03
CA LEU A 276 12.47 -7.85 -20.48
C LEU A 276 12.61 -7.53 -21.99
N GLU A 277 11.58 -7.85 -22.78
CA GLU A 277 11.57 -7.57 -24.21
C GLU A 277 10.80 -6.28 -24.58
N ARG A 278 10.13 -5.66 -23.59
CA ARG A 278 9.38 -4.42 -23.80
C ARG A 278 10.30 -3.24 -24.00
N LYS A 279 10.15 -2.58 -25.15
CA LYS A 279 11.00 -1.46 -25.54
C LYS A 279 10.56 -0.17 -24.85
N GLN A 280 11.51 0.57 -24.32
CA GLN A 280 11.30 1.87 -23.66
C GLN A 280 10.62 2.91 -24.59
N ASP A 281 11.00 2.96 -25.87
CA ASP A 281 10.39 3.91 -26.81
C ASP A 281 8.91 3.63 -27.07
N ALA A 282 8.50 2.35 -27.04
CA ALA A 282 7.10 1.99 -27.12
C ALA A 282 6.34 2.36 -25.84
N ALA A 283 6.96 2.23 -24.66
CA ALA A 283 6.40 2.70 -23.39
C ALA A 283 6.20 4.23 -23.40
N LYS A 284 7.16 4.99 -23.91
CA LYS A 284 7.03 6.45 -24.08
C LYS A 284 5.85 6.82 -24.99
N TYR A 285 5.70 6.10 -26.10
CA TYR A 285 4.53 6.31 -26.99
C TYR A 285 3.20 6.01 -26.29
N ILE A 286 3.15 4.98 -25.44
CA ILE A 286 1.94 4.70 -24.63
C ILE A 286 1.66 5.85 -23.67
N LEU A 287 2.69 6.42 -23.03
CA LEU A 287 2.54 7.58 -22.16
C LEU A 287 2.02 8.82 -22.95
N GLU A 288 2.52 9.04 -24.15
CA GLU A 288 2.00 10.10 -25.05
C GLU A 288 0.54 9.88 -25.41
N LEU A 289 0.12 8.63 -25.64
CA LEU A 289 -1.30 8.31 -25.85
C LEU A 289 -2.12 8.60 -24.59
N MET A 290 -1.66 8.22 -23.39
CA MET A 290 -2.35 8.53 -22.12
C MET A 290 -2.54 10.04 -21.94
N HIS A 291 -1.57 10.88 -22.32
CA HIS A 291 -1.72 12.33 -22.35
C HIS A 291 -2.74 12.79 -23.39
N ARG A 292 -2.66 12.29 -24.63
CA ARG A 292 -3.56 12.66 -25.75
C ARG A 292 -5.01 12.37 -25.44
N TYR A 293 -5.28 11.24 -24.78
CA TYR A 293 -6.62 10.81 -24.39
C TYR A 293 -7.05 11.29 -23.01
N ASN A 294 -6.27 12.17 -22.35
CA ASN A 294 -6.52 12.70 -21.01
C ASN A 294 -6.66 11.61 -19.92
N SER A 295 -6.12 10.40 -20.13
CA SER A 295 -6.29 9.28 -19.20
C SER A 295 -5.67 9.59 -17.82
N ILE A 296 -4.58 10.35 -17.78
CA ILE A 296 -3.91 10.76 -16.53
C ILE A 296 -4.77 11.78 -15.77
N GLU A 297 -5.36 12.75 -16.45
CA GLU A 297 -6.22 13.76 -15.81
C GLU A 297 -7.52 13.15 -15.27
N GLU A 298 -8.11 12.19 -15.98
CA GLU A 298 -9.28 11.45 -15.48
C GLU A 298 -8.94 10.65 -14.21
N ALA A 299 -7.79 9.99 -14.17
CA ALA A 299 -7.32 9.30 -12.96
C ALA A 299 -7.10 10.27 -11.79
N LYS A 300 -6.49 11.45 -12.04
CA LYS A 300 -6.32 12.49 -11.01
C LYS A 300 -7.66 13.01 -10.48
N ASN A 301 -8.62 13.24 -11.35
CA ASN A 301 -9.96 13.69 -10.99
C ASN A 301 -10.67 12.63 -10.13
N THR A 302 -10.59 11.37 -10.53
CA THR A 302 -11.13 10.22 -9.79
C THR A 302 -10.50 10.11 -8.40
N SER A 303 -9.16 10.22 -8.29
CA SER A 303 -8.47 10.20 -7.00
C SER A 303 -8.93 11.35 -6.08
N LYS A 304 -9.05 12.57 -6.60
CA LYS A 304 -9.54 13.73 -5.82
C LYS A 304 -10.97 13.55 -5.35
N PHE A 305 -11.84 13.02 -6.21
CA PHE A 305 -13.24 12.73 -5.86
C PHE A 305 -13.31 11.71 -4.71
N LEU A 306 -12.55 10.62 -4.80
CA LEU A 306 -12.48 9.59 -3.76
C LEU A 306 -11.92 10.14 -2.44
N ALA A 307 -10.87 10.96 -2.50
CA ALA A 307 -10.33 11.61 -1.31
C ALA A 307 -11.35 12.56 -0.65
N GLY A 308 -12.14 13.28 -1.44
CA GLY A 308 -13.27 14.08 -0.94
C GLY A 308 -14.35 13.23 -0.27
N ALA A 309 -14.68 12.07 -0.84
CA ALA A 309 -15.59 11.10 -0.21
C ALA A 309 -15.02 10.54 1.09
N ALA A 310 -13.71 10.25 1.13
CA ALA A 310 -13.03 9.82 2.36
C ALA A 310 -13.12 10.89 3.47
N LEU A 311 -12.94 12.16 3.13
CA LEU A 311 -13.05 13.26 4.09
C LEU A 311 -14.47 13.35 4.69
N LYS A 312 -15.50 13.17 3.87
CA LYS A 312 -16.89 13.11 4.35
C LYS A 312 -17.12 11.95 5.33
N GLU A 313 -16.61 10.76 5.01
CA GLU A 313 -16.71 9.60 5.91
C GLU A 313 -15.89 9.82 7.20
N PHE A 314 -14.72 10.48 7.10
CA PHE A 314 -13.94 10.86 8.27
C PHE A 314 -14.76 11.73 9.23
N TYR A 315 -15.37 12.81 8.76
CA TYR A 315 -16.20 13.66 9.61
C TYR A 315 -17.40 12.92 10.18
N THR A 316 -17.98 11.99 9.45
CA THR A 316 -19.10 11.17 9.95
C THR A 316 -18.73 10.36 11.20
N HIS A 317 -17.50 9.85 11.25
CA HIS A 317 -17.07 8.92 12.30
C HIS A 317 -16.15 9.54 13.36
N PHE A 318 -15.47 10.64 13.05
CA PHE A 318 -14.46 11.24 13.93
C PHE A 318 -14.87 12.59 14.50
N SER A 319 -15.91 13.27 13.97
CA SER A 319 -16.30 14.62 14.41
C SER A 319 -16.63 14.68 15.90
N GLN A 320 -17.26 13.65 16.45
CA GLN A 320 -17.66 13.57 17.85
C GLN A 320 -16.51 13.22 18.82
N LEU A 321 -15.35 12.82 18.29
CA LEU A 321 -14.18 12.51 19.10
C LEU A 321 -13.52 13.82 19.59
N PRO A 322 -12.90 13.81 20.78
CA PRO A 322 -12.14 14.96 21.29
C PRO A 322 -11.09 15.44 20.29
N ALA A 323 -10.79 16.73 20.30
CA ALA A 323 -9.69 17.28 19.53
C ALA A 323 -8.37 16.67 20.01
N SER A 324 -7.51 16.24 19.09
CA SER A 324 -6.21 15.68 19.36
C SER A 324 -5.30 15.76 18.14
N GLU A 325 -3.98 15.79 18.36
CA GLU A 325 -3.00 15.73 17.27
C GLU A 325 -3.23 14.52 16.35
N ASP A 326 -3.65 13.38 16.91
CA ASP A 326 -3.88 12.15 16.17
C ASP A 326 -5.10 12.26 15.25
N LYS A 327 -6.18 12.89 15.71
CA LYS A 327 -7.34 13.18 14.88
C LYS A 327 -6.99 14.17 13.76
N ASP A 328 -6.26 15.22 14.09
CA ASP A 328 -5.79 16.20 13.11
C ASP A 328 -4.84 15.58 12.07
N PHE A 329 -3.98 14.67 12.52
CA PHE A 329 -3.11 13.90 11.63
C PHE A 329 -3.89 13.04 10.63
N LEU A 330 -4.91 12.30 11.09
CA LEU A 330 -5.78 11.49 10.23
C LEU A 330 -6.51 12.35 9.18
N GLU A 331 -7.01 13.50 9.57
CA GLU A 331 -7.62 14.48 8.67
C GLU A 331 -6.61 15.02 7.65
N ASN A 332 -5.42 15.40 8.11
CA ASN A 332 -4.37 15.96 7.24
C ASN A 332 -3.85 14.95 6.21
N ILE A 333 -3.82 13.65 6.52
CA ILE A 333 -3.50 12.61 5.53
C ILE A 333 -4.51 12.62 4.37
N ILE A 334 -5.81 12.73 4.66
CA ILE A 334 -6.85 12.77 3.63
C ILE A 334 -6.76 14.07 2.82
N LEU A 335 -6.59 15.20 3.50
CA LEU A 335 -6.42 16.51 2.86
C LEU A 335 -5.16 16.54 1.97
N TYR A 336 -4.10 15.85 2.37
CA TYR A 336 -2.89 15.72 1.57
C TYR A 336 -3.15 14.99 0.25
N MET A 337 -3.96 13.93 0.26
CA MET A 337 -4.35 13.23 -0.97
C MET A 337 -5.17 14.13 -1.92
N ILE A 338 -6.02 15.04 -1.38
CA ILE A 338 -6.80 15.98 -2.20
C ILE A 338 -5.90 17.06 -2.86
N ASN A 339 -4.92 17.57 -2.09
CA ASN A 339 -4.15 18.74 -2.44
C ASN A 339 -2.75 18.45 -2.99
N ARG A 340 -2.38 17.19 -3.12
CA ARG A 340 -1.07 16.81 -3.65
C ARG A 340 -0.98 17.23 -5.12
N ASN A 341 -0.12 18.21 -5.40
CA ASN A 341 0.28 18.55 -6.75
C ASN A 341 1.33 17.54 -7.22
N TYR A 342 1.19 17.08 -8.45
CA TYR A 342 2.04 16.11 -9.10
C TYR A 342 3.24 16.79 -9.77
#